data_a6dad0e30945af33cc4145f1af5aa4fd
#
_entry.id   a6dad0e30945af33cc4145f1af5aa4fd
#
_cell.length_a   1.000
_cell.length_b   1.000
_cell.length_c   1.000
_cell.angle_alpha   90.00
_cell.angle_beta   90.00
_cell.angle_gamma   90.00
#
_symmetry.space_group_name_H-M   'P 1'
#
loop_
_entity.id
_entity.type
_entity.pdbx_description
1 polymer ?
#
loop_
_entity_poly.entity_id
_entity_poly.type
_entity_poly.pdbx_seq_one_letter_code
_entity_poly.pdbx_strand_id
1 'polypeptide(L)'
;VAQIIYTMDLPEGVASHAMADTWVNGANARASRVAPCLAATPTPDQLAEAKLVLIGAVTRWAEAGSGAFQSKTIGPMGVTFDTSNRGGFNLWPSEITQLQDICKNGSESKAFSIDTVSCGGYHSLICSVYFGGSCSCGASLAGQPIYEQ
;
A
#
# COMPACT_ATOMS: atom_id res chain seq x y z
N VAL A 1 9.94 18.38 0.46
CA VAL A 1 9.21 17.26 -0.17
C VAL A 1 9.95 16.93 -1.45
N ALA A 2 10.32 15.68 -1.67
CA ALA A 2 10.93 15.25 -2.92
C ALA A 2 9.94 15.51 -4.06
N GLN A 3 10.41 16.07 -5.15
CA GLN A 3 9.60 16.40 -6.31
C GLN A 3 9.80 15.30 -7.35
N ILE A 4 8.82 14.40 -7.45
CA ILE A 4 8.86 13.22 -8.32
C ILE A 4 8.22 13.54 -9.67
N ILE A 5 7.08 14.28 -9.65
CA ILE A 5 6.39 14.77 -10.84
C ILE A 5 6.31 16.29 -10.83
N TYR A 6 6.23 16.87 -12.02
CA TYR A 6 6.03 18.31 -12.26
C TYR A 6 4.76 18.51 -13.08
N THR A 7 4.23 19.74 -13.07
CA THR A 7 3.05 20.10 -13.86
C THR A 7 3.24 19.84 -15.35
N MET A 8 4.49 20.02 -15.84
CA MET A 8 4.86 19.75 -17.24
C MET A 8 4.86 18.25 -17.63
N ASP A 9 4.90 17.35 -16.65
CA ASP A 9 4.81 15.90 -16.90
C ASP A 9 3.36 15.43 -17.15
N LEU A 10 2.37 16.31 -16.91
CA LEU A 10 0.95 16.00 -17.07
C LEU A 10 0.47 16.26 -18.50
N PRO A 11 -0.61 15.56 -18.94
CA PRO A 11 -1.29 15.87 -20.18
C PRO A 11 -1.74 17.34 -20.23
N GLU A 12 -1.71 17.97 -21.41
CA GLU A 12 -2.01 19.41 -21.59
C GLU A 12 -3.35 19.84 -20.97
N GLY A 13 -4.39 19.00 -21.09
CA GLY A 13 -5.70 19.27 -20.50
C GLY A 13 -5.71 19.33 -18.97
N VAL A 14 -4.82 18.59 -18.32
CA VAL A 14 -4.67 18.56 -16.86
C VAL A 14 -3.69 19.60 -16.39
N ALA A 15 -2.58 19.79 -17.12
CA ALA A 15 -1.55 20.77 -16.81
C ALA A 15 -2.07 22.21 -16.82
N SER A 16 -3.01 22.52 -17.72
CA SER A 16 -3.63 23.87 -17.82
C SER A 16 -4.71 24.15 -16.77
N HIS A 17 -5.05 23.16 -15.94
CA HIS A 17 -6.08 23.34 -14.92
C HIS A 17 -5.58 24.18 -13.75
N ALA A 18 -6.41 25.10 -13.25
CA ALA A 18 -6.06 26.02 -12.16
C ALA A 18 -5.57 25.32 -10.86
N MET A 19 -5.94 24.07 -10.64
CA MET A 19 -5.53 23.28 -9.47
C MET A 19 -4.37 22.31 -9.76
N ALA A 20 -3.80 22.29 -10.95
CA ALA A 20 -2.76 21.33 -11.35
C ALA A 20 -1.58 21.31 -10.36
N ASP A 21 -1.08 22.48 -9.98
CA ASP A 21 0.03 22.60 -9.02
C ASP A 21 -0.33 22.04 -7.64
N THR A 22 -1.56 22.26 -7.19
CA THR A 22 -2.03 21.72 -5.91
C THR A 22 -2.10 20.20 -5.94
N TRP A 23 -2.58 19.61 -7.04
CA TRP A 23 -2.62 18.16 -7.21
C TRP A 23 -1.24 17.54 -7.29
N VAL A 24 -0.33 18.15 -8.05
CA VAL A 24 1.08 17.73 -8.17
C VAL A 24 1.77 17.75 -6.81
N ASN A 25 1.65 18.85 -6.07
CA ASN A 25 2.23 18.96 -4.74
C ASN A 25 1.64 17.92 -3.76
N GLY A 26 0.33 17.74 -3.81
CA GLY A 26 -0.36 16.73 -3.02
C GLY A 26 0.07 15.29 -3.35
N ALA A 27 0.23 14.98 -4.64
CA ALA A 27 0.70 13.67 -5.10
C ALA A 27 2.13 13.39 -4.64
N ASN A 28 3.05 14.36 -4.82
CA ASN A 28 4.43 14.25 -4.37
C ASN A 28 4.53 14.05 -2.84
N ALA A 29 3.75 14.81 -2.06
CA ALA A 29 3.73 14.69 -0.61
C ALA A 29 3.24 13.30 -0.15
N ARG A 30 2.21 12.76 -0.81
CA ARG A 30 1.69 11.42 -0.51
C ARG A 30 2.66 10.33 -0.90
N ALA A 31 3.27 10.42 -2.09
CA ALA A 31 4.28 9.48 -2.56
C ALA A 31 5.46 9.41 -1.59
N SER A 32 5.99 10.56 -1.15
CA SER A 32 7.08 10.60 -0.17
C SER A 32 6.72 9.95 1.17
N ARG A 33 5.46 9.97 1.55
CA ARG A 33 4.97 9.36 2.80
C ARG A 33 4.77 7.85 2.67
N VAL A 34 4.29 7.40 1.51
CA VAL A 34 3.99 6.00 1.24
C VAL A 34 5.26 5.22 0.87
N ALA A 35 6.17 5.87 0.14
CA ALA A 35 7.41 5.32 -0.37
C ALA A 35 8.60 6.22 0.00
N PRO A 36 9.12 6.14 1.22
CA PRO A 36 10.21 7.02 1.70
C PRO A 36 11.49 6.91 0.89
N CYS A 37 11.74 5.81 0.20
CA CYS A 37 12.90 5.64 -0.67
C CYS A 37 12.95 6.68 -1.79
N LEU A 38 11.77 7.08 -2.31
CA LEU A 38 11.67 8.09 -3.36
C LEU A 38 12.06 9.50 -2.87
N ALA A 39 12.07 9.71 -1.56
CA ALA A 39 12.49 10.97 -0.96
C ALA A 39 13.99 11.02 -0.63
N ALA A 40 14.65 9.84 -0.56
CA ALA A 40 16.07 9.75 -0.22
C ALA A 40 16.94 9.77 -1.49
N THR A 41 17.28 8.62 -2.02
CA THR A 41 18.16 8.48 -3.20
C THR A 41 17.55 7.47 -4.17
N PRO A 42 16.45 7.84 -4.86
CA PRO A 42 15.81 6.93 -5.81
C PRO A 42 16.71 6.70 -7.03
N THR A 43 16.65 5.49 -7.59
CA THR A 43 17.24 5.20 -8.89
C THR A 43 16.43 5.85 -10.02
N PRO A 44 17.02 6.08 -11.21
CA PRO A 44 16.27 6.61 -12.35
C PRO A 44 15.03 5.77 -12.73
N ASP A 45 15.16 4.44 -12.65
CA ASP A 45 14.07 3.50 -12.96
C ASP A 45 12.92 3.62 -11.93
N GLN A 46 13.26 3.70 -10.64
CA GLN A 46 12.29 3.93 -9.57
C GLN A 46 11.53 5.25 -9.75
N LEU A 47 12.24 6.30 -10.18
CA LEU A 47 11.59 7.58 -10.49
C LEU A 47 10.66 7.48 -11.70
N ALA A 48 11.06 6.75 -12.75
CA ALA A 48 10.24 6.57 -13.95
C ALA A 48 8.95 5.82 -13.63
N GLU A 49 9.03 4.73 -12.87
CA GLU A 49 7.86 3.97 -12.43
C GLU A 49 6.95 4.80 -11.52
N ALA A 50 7.52 5.49 -10.53
CA ALA A 50 6.75 6.35 -9.63
C ALA A 50 6.04 7.48 -10.39
N LYS A 51 6.68 8.06 -11.41
CA LYS A 51 6.07 9.08 -12.28
C LYS A 51 4.82 8.56 -12.98
N LEU A 52 4.87 7.36 -13.55
CA LEU A 52 3.72 6.75 -14.23
C LEU A 52 2.52 6.60 -13.29
N VAL A 53 2.76 6.08 -12.10
CA VAL A 53 1.71 5.90 -11.08
C VAL A 53 1.09 7.24 -10.69
N LEU A 54 1.93 8.25 -10.42
CA LEU A 54 1.46 9.55 -9.96
C LEU A 54 0.76 10.35 -11.06
N ILE A 55 1.23 10.29 -12.30
CA ILE A 55 0.56 10.92 -13.44
C ILE A 55 -0.84 10.31 -13.63
N GLY A 56 -0.97 8.98 -13.55
CA GLY A 56 -2.26 8.30 -13.61
C GLY A 56 -3.20 8.75 -12.49
N ALA A 57 -2.72 8.85 -11.25
CA ALA A 57 -3.50 9.33 -10.13
C ALA A 57 -3.99 10.78 -10.32
N VAL A 58 -3.09 11.69 -10.72
CA VAL A 58 -3.44 13.12 -10.92
C VAL A 58 -4.40 13.30 -12.09
N THR A 59 -4.23 12.57 -13.20
CA THR A 59 -5.16 12.59 -14.33
C THR A 59 -6.56 12.16 -13.87
N ARG A 60 -6.66 11.09 -13.13
CA ARG A 60 -7.93 10.62 -12.54
C ARG A 60 -8.55 11.67 -11.61
N TRP A 61 -7.75 12.38 -10.81
CA TRP A 61 -8.26 13.46 -9.95
C TRP A 61 -8.81 14.63 -10.77
N ALA A 62 -8.19 14.95 -11.90
CA ALA A 62 -8.68 15.99 -12.80
C ALA A 62 -10.00 15.60 -13.46
N GLU A 63 -10.16 14.34 -13.86
CA GLU A 63 -11.37 13.82 -14.49
C GLU A 63 -12.52 13.62 -13.51
N ALA A 64 -12.25 13.04 -12.34
CA ALA A 64 -13.26 12.75 -11.32
C ALA A 64 -13.63 13.98 -10.47
N GLY A 65 -12.78 15.01 -10.43
CA GLY A 65 -12.94 16.16 -9.58
C GLY A 65 -12.98 15.79 -8.10
N SER A 66 -13.74 16.53 -7.31
CA SER A 66 -13.93 16.27 -5.87
C SER A 66 -14.85 15.07 -5.57
N GLY A 67 -15.37 14.39 -6.60
CA GLY A 67 -16.34 13.30 -6.43
C GLY A 67 -17.74 13.75 -6.00
N ALA A 68 -18.04 15.04 -6.14
CA ALA A 68 -19.28 15.62 -5.69
C ALA A 68 -20.51 15.25 -6.55
N PHE A 69 -20.29 14.79 -7.80
CA PHE A 69 -21.36 14.49 -8.73
C PHE A 69 -21.41 12.99 -9.05
N GLN A 70 -22.54 12.37 -8.76
CA GLN A 70 -22.81 10.96 -9.13
C GLN A 70 -23.31 10.82 -10.57
N SER A 71 -24.10 11.79 -11.01
CA SER A 71 -24.62 11.80 -12.38
C SER A 71 -24.84 13.24 -12.83
N LYS A 72 -24.56 13.47 -14.10
CA LYS A 72 -24.86 14.73 -14.76
C LYS A 72 -25.74 14.43 -15.97
N THR A 73 -26.99 14.94 -15.94
CA THR A 73 -27.95 14.80 -17.04
C THR A 73 -28.03 16.12 -17.77
N ILE A 74 -27.81 16.09 -19.07
CA ILE A 74 -27.98 17.25 -19.96
C ILE A 74 -28.94 16.84 -21.07
N GLY A 75 -30.20 17.20 -20.93
CA GLY A 75 -31.25 16.78 -21.87
C GLY A 75 -31.45 15.26 -21.88
N PRO A 76 -31.49 14.62 -23.06
CA PRO A 76 -31.64 13.17 -23.15
C PRO A 76 -30.34 12.38 -22.87
N MET A 77 -29.22 13.07 -22.66
CA MET A 77 -27.93 12.43 -22.38
C MET A 77 -27.63 12.48 -20.88
N GLY A 78 -27.40 11.31 -20.30
CA GLY A 78 -26.94 11.14 -18.91
C GLY A 78 -25.55 10.53 -18.87
N VAL A 79 -24.65 11.14 -18.11
CA VAL A 79 -23.35 10.56 -17.78
C VAL A 79 -23.35 10.21 -16.31
N THR A 80 -23.17 8.94 -16.00
CA THR A 80 -23.07 8.45 -14.64
C THR A 80 -21.60 8.15 -14.33
N PHE A 81 -21.08 8.72 -13.27
CA PHE A 81 -19.74 8.43 -12.77
C PHE A 81 -19.81 7.36 -11.69
N ASP A 82 -18.85 6.44 -11.74
CA ASP A 82 -18.72 5.45 -10.69
C ASP A 82 -18.27 6.11 -9.39
N THR A 83 -19.14 6.08 -8.39
CA THR A 83 -18.90 6.68 -7.08
C THR A 83 -18.43 5.67 -6.03
N SER A 84 -18.16 4.44 -6.42
CA SER A 84 -17.67 3.40 -5.52
C SER A 84 -16.36 3.78 -4.84
N ASN A 85 -15.57 4.65 -5.48
CA ASN A 85 -14.32 5.19 -4.96
C ASN A 85 -14.46 6.67 -4.54
N ARG A 86 -15.21 6.93 -3.51
CA ARG A 86 -15.38 8.28 -2.91
C ARG A 86 -14.13 8.80 -2.19
N GLY A 87 -12.95 8.53 -2.70
CA GLY A 87 -11.70 8.88 -2.06
C GLY A 87 -11.24 10.34 -2.27
N GLY A 88 -11.98 11.18 -3.00
CA GLY A 88 -11.50 12.51 -3.37
C GLY A 88 -10.12 12.41 -4.06
N PHE A 89 -9.21 13.33 -3.71
CA PHE A 89 -7.84 13.33 -4.25
C PHE A 89 -6.92 12.33 -3.52
N ASN A 90 -7.32 11.07 -3.38
CA ASN A 90 -6.54 10.04 -2.71
C ASN A 90 -5.87 9.08 -3.71
N LEU A 91 -4.75 8.48 -3.31
CA LEU A 91 -4.15 7.35 -4.00
C LEU A 91 -4.99 6.10 -3.74
N TRP A 92 -5.17 5.27 -4.74
CA TRP A 92 -5.83 3.99 -4.59
C TRP A 92 -4.93 2.98 -3.87
N PRO A 93 -5.51 1.97 -3.20
CA PRO A 93 -4.71 0.93 -2.55
C PRO A 93 -3.71 0.25 -3.49
N SER A 94 -4.09 0.03 -4.76
CA SER A 94 -3.20 -0.52 -5.78
C SER A 94 -2.02 0.40 -6.11
N GLU A 95 -2.25 1.71 -6.21
CA GLU A 95 -1.20 2.71 -6.45
C GLU A 95 -0.25 2.79 -5.25
N ILE A 96 -0.79 2.71 -4.04
CA ILE A 96 -0.01 2.66 -2.79
C ILE A 96 0.88 1.43 -2.79
N THR A 97 0.33 0.26 -3.12
CA THR A 97 1.11 -0.99 -3.19
C THR A 97 2.22 -0.89 -4.23
N GLN A 98 1.92 -0.38 -5.43
CA GLN A 98 2.93 -0.19 -6.49
C GLN A 98 4.06 0.74 -6.03
N LEU A 99 3.74 1.88 -5.41
CA LEU A 99 4.75 2.80 -4.87
C LEU A 99 5.61 2.15 -3.77
N GLN A 100 5.01 1.32 -2.92
CA GLN A 100 5.73 0.58 -1.88
C GLN A 100 6.63 -0.51 -2.49
N ASP A 101 6.16 -1.20 -3.53
CA ASP A 101 6.92 -2.24 -4.21
C ASP A 101 8.17 -1.69 -4.92
N ILE A 102 8.09 -0.47 -5.47
CA ILE A 102 9.25 0.26 -6.00
C ILE A 102 10.38 0.39 -4.95
N CYS A 103 10.00 0.56 -3.68
CA CYS A 103 10.97 0.66 -2.58
C CYS A 103 11.52 -0.68 -2.10
N LYS A 104 10.88 -1.78 -2.45
CA LYS A 104 11.35 -3.12 -2.10
C LYS A 104 12.47 -3.54 -3.05
N ASN A 105 13.67 -3.06 -2.82
CA ASN A 105 14.86 -3.40 -3.62
C ASN A 105 15.15 -4.90 -3.55
N GLY A 106 14.41 -5.74 -4.29
CA GLY A 106 14.68 -7.18 -4.37
C GLY A 106 14.78 -7.93 -3.03
N SER A 107 14.53 -7.25 -1.93
CA SER A 107 14.37 -7.85 -0.62
C SER A 107 13.08 -8.63 -0.64
N GLU A 108 13.14 -9.86 -1.11
CA GLU A 108 12.08 -10.82 -0.94
C GLU A 108 11.61 -10.70 0.51
N SER A 109 10.34 -10.40 0.70
CA SER A 109 9.73 -10.46 2.02
C SER A 109 9.84 -11.92 2.47
N LYS A 110 10.93 -12.22 3.17
CA LYS A 110 11.12 -13.55 3.74
C LYS A 110 9.95 -13.75 4.69
N ALA A 111 9.12 -14.72 4.35
CA ALA A 111 8.12 -15.17 5.29
C ALA A 111 8.85 -15.54 6.58
N PHE A 112 8.45 -14.96 7.68
CA PHE A 112 8.97 -15.33 9.00
C PHE A 112 7.84 -16.00 9.78
N SER A 113 8.16 -17.08 10.42
CA SER A 113 7.28 -17.66 11.41
C SER A 113 7.65 -17.10 12.78
N ILE A 114 6.68 -16.56 13.49
CA ILE A 114 6.85 -16.22 14.88
C ILE A 114 6.45 -17.46 15.68
N ASP A 115 7.42 -18.09 16.30
CA ASP A 115 7.12 -19.11 17.30
C ASP A 115 6.61 -18.38 18.56
N THR A 116 5.30 -18.39 18.74
CA THR A 116 4.64 -17.77 19.89
C THR A 116 4.78 -18.60 21.16
N VAL A 117 5.28 -19.83 21.00
CA VAL A 117 5.55 -20.73 22.12
C VAL A 117 7.05 -20.67 22.44
N SER A 118 7.43 -19.73 23.29
CA SER A 118 8.76 -19.70 23.86
C SER A 118 8.93 -20.92 24.77
N CYS A 119 9.65 -21.94 24.33
CA CYS A 119 10.16 -23.01 25.18
C CYS A 119 11.29 -22.48 26.08
N GLY A 120 11.02 -21.38 26.81
CA GLY A 120 11.96 -20.75 27.71
C GLY A 120 12.10 -21.54 29.01
N GLY A 121 13.14 -22.34 29.12
CA GLY A 121 13.74 -22.74 30.37
C GLY A 121 13.15 -23.91 31.15
N TYR A 122 11.86 -24.20 31.06
CA TYR A 122 11.26 -25.33 31.79
C TYR A 122 10.44 -26.20 30.85
N HIS A 123 10.96 -27.36 30.56
CA HIS A 123 10.22 -28.39 29.85
C HIS A 123 9.37 -29.19 30.82
N SER A 124 8.16 -29.55 30.44
CA SER A 124 7.33 -30.51 31.16
C SER A 124 8.09 -31.85 31.34
N LEU A 125 7.89 -32.53 32.43
CA LEU A 125 8.52 -33.84 32.71
C LEU A 125 8.22 -34.90 31.62
N ILE A 126 7.16 -34.67 30.84
CA ILE A 126 6.77 -35.56 29.73
C ILE A 126 7.20 -35.01 28.37
N CYS A 127 8.01 -33.94 28.33
CA CYS A 127 8.49 -33.36 27.08
C CYS A 127 9.42 -34.32 26.35
N SER A 128 9.25 -34.43 25.03
CA SER A 128 10.08 -35.27 24.16
C SER A 128 11.59 -34.96 24.24
N VAL A 129 11.96 -33.75 24.69
CA VAL A 129 13.36 -33.36 24.90
C VAL A 129 14.06 -34.28 25.89
N TYR A 130 13.37 -34.76 26.95
CA TYR A 130 13.94 -35.70 27.92
C TYR A 130 14.18 -37.09 27.33
N PHE A 131 13.59 -37.38 26.18
CA PHE A 131 13.70 -38.65 25.46
C PHE A 131 14.51 -38.51 24.15
N GLY A 132 15.24 -37.40 23.99
CA GLY A 132 16.08 -37.15 22.84
C GLY A 132 15.35 -36.64 21.59
N GLY A 133 14.10 -36.22 21.71
CA GLY A 133 13.30 -35.63 20.61
C GLY A 133 13.29 -34.09 20.65
N SER A 134 12.58 -33.49 19.73
CA SER A 134 12.30 -32.04 19.74
C SER A 134 11.24 -31.70 20.80
N CYS A 135 11.23 -30.43 21.25
CA CYS A 135 10.33 -29.97 22.31
C CYS A 135 8.86 -30.13 21.93
N SER A 136 8.09 -30.81 22.80
CA SER A 136 6.65 -31.04 22.65
C SER A 136 5.81 -30.28 23.71
N CYS A 137 6.41 -29.32 24.45
CA CYS A 137 5.69 -28.56 25.47
C CYS A 137 4.52 -27.74 24.93
N GLY A 138 4.58 -27.35 23.65
CA GLY A 138 3.48 -26.68 22.96
C GLY A 138 2.17 -27.49 22.93
N ALA A 139 2.29 -28.80 22.90
CA ALA A 139 1.11 -29.69 22.97
C ALA A 139 0.44 -29.67 24.36
N SER A 140 1.25 -29.45 25.41
CA SER A 140 0.73 -29.31 26.77
C SER A 140 0.10 -27.96 27.06
N LEU A 141 0.60 -26.90 26.38
CA LEU A 141 0.04 -25.55 26.48
C LEU A 141 -1.27 -25.39 25.70
N ALA A 142 -1.51 -26.22 24.70
CA ALA A 142 -2.78 -26.25 23.96
C ALA A 142 -3.97 -26.71 24.83
N GLY A 143 -3.73 -26.89 26.12
CA GLY A 143 -4.72 -27.30 27.09
C GLY A 143 -4.85 -28.81 27.19
N GLN A 144 -5.72 -29.23 28.03
CA GLN A 144 -6.09 -30.61 28.27
C GLN A 144 -6.32 -31.40 26.95
N PRO A 145 -5.87 -32.62 26.84
CA PRO A 145 -6.15 -33.40 25.65
C PRO A 145 -7.65 -33.37 25.35
N ILE A 146 -7.98 -33.04 24.11
CA ILE A 146 -9.36 -32.82 23.61
C ILE A 146 -10.26 -34.04 23.81
N TYR A 147 -9.71 -35.17 24.27
CA TYR A 147 -10.34 -36.47 24.31
C TYR A 147 -10.55 -37.04 25.74
N GLU A 148 -10.31 -36.27 26.78
CA GLU A 148 -10.56 -36.73 28.14
C GLU A 148 -11.71 -35.93 28.75
N GLN A 149 -12.90 -36.43 28.48
CA GLN A 149 -14.02 -36.50 29.43
C GLN A 149 -14.82 -37.77 29.19
#